data_de860f85b6500e461655e61deee6854e
#
_entry.id   de860f85b6500e461655e61deee6854e
#
_cell.length_a   1.000
_cell.length_b   1.000
_cell.length_c   1.000
_cell.angle_alpha   90.00
_cell.angle_beta   90.00
_cell.angle_gamma   90.00
#
_symmetry.space_group_name_H-M   'P 1'
#
loop_
_entity.id
_entity.type
_entity.pdbx_description
1 polymer ?
#
loop_
_entity_poly.entity_id
_entity_poly.type
_entity_poly.pdbx_seq_one_letter_code
_entity_poly.pdbx_strand_id
1 'polypeptide(L)'
;AGKEVKGSLEADNKDLAMAELRRQELTVIDLGEQSFLTKDIDIQIGGWPKARDLSVMCRQFVSMTKAGVSILESLKMLCEQTENKRLQDALKEVRISVEKGETLADSMAEHPKVFPGIMVNMVAAGEASGSLEIALERVATQLERSHKTQAMVKKAMIYPIAVCVVAIIVTIVMLVMVIPNYETMFEDLGTELPWITQFYVNLSHGIINYWFVIIPVIIALVFAIRAFAKTNAGKHFFGKIALKAPLF
;
A
#
# COMPACT_ATOMS: atom_id res chain seq x y z
N ALA A 1 -23.30 37.91 -18.77
CA ALA A 1 -23.55 36.94 -17.74
C ALA A 1 -22.21 36.59 -17.08
N GLY A 2 -22.03 36.99 -15.81
CA GLY A 2 -20.81 36.72 -15.05
C GLY A 2 -20.62 35.21 -14.79
N LYS A 3 -19.37 34.75 -14.87
CA LYS A 3 -19.01 33.37 -14.58
C LYS A 3 -18.62 33.27 -13.09
N GLU A 4 -19.27 32.39 -12.36
CA GLU A 4 -18.92 32.12 -10.96
C GLU A 4 -17.59 31.38 -10.89
N VAL A 5 -16.62 31.92 -10.11
CA VAL A 5 -15.28 31.31 -9.93
C VAL A 5 -15.05 31.17 -8.42
N LYS A 6 -14.65 29.98 -8.00
CA LYS A 6 -14.24 29.69 -6.62
C LYS A 6 -12.74 29.84 -6.51
N GLY A 7 -12.28 30.54 -5.49
CA GLY A 7 -10.86 30.75 -5.21
C GLY A 7 -10.61 30.93 -3.72
N SER A 8 -9.36 30.83 -3.28
CA SER A 8 -8.92 31.13 -1.92
C SER A 8 -7.93 32.30 -1.94
N LEU A 9 -8.06 33.20 -0.98
CA LEU A 9 -7.17 34.35 -0.79
C LEU A 9 -6.66 34.30 0.68
N GLU A 10 -5.36 34.49 0.85
CA GLU A 10 -4.76 34.61 2.19
C GLU A 10 -4.80 36.09 2.61
N ALA A 11 -5.48 36.38 3.73
CA ALA A 11 -5.53 37.72 4.30
C ALA A 11 -5.68 37.65 5.81
N ASP A 12 -5.09 38.60 6.52
CA ASP A 12 -5.11 38.64 7.99
C ASP A 12 -6.49 38.97 8.56
N ASN A 13 -7.40 39.49 7.76
CA ASN A 13 -8.74 39.89 8.17
C ASN A 13 -9.72 39.86 6.99
N LYS A 14 -11.01 39.59 7.28
CA LYS A 14 -12.10 39.51 6.31
C LYS A 14 -12.27 40.79 5.51
N ASP A 15 -12.06 41.95 6.15
CA ASP A 15 -12.17 43.26 5.51
C ASP A 15 -11.06 43.53 4.49
N LEU A 16 -9.82 43.06 4.80
CA LEU A 16 -8.69 43.14 3.87
C LEU A 16 -8.88 42.20 2.68
N ALA A 17 -9.40 40.99 2.90
CA ALA A 17 -9.73 40.04 1.84
C ALA A 17 -10.79 40.63 0.88
N MET A 18 -11.84 41.27 1.41
CA MET A 18 -12.85 41.94 0.59
C MET A 18 -12.29 43.13 -0.21
N ALA A 19 -11.38 43.89 0.38
CA ALA A 19 -10.75 45.03 -0.32
C ALA A 19 -9.88 44.55 -1.48
N GLU A 20 -9.11 43.47 -1.30
CA GLU A 20 -8.25 42.88 -2.33
C GLU A 20 -9.07 42.25 -3.48
N LEU A 21 -10.17 41.55 -3.17
CA LEU A 21 -11.08 40.98 -4.18
C LEU A 21 -11.79 42.08 -5.00
N ARG A 22 -12.17 43.22 -4.37
CA ARG A 22 -12.73 44.38 -5.10
C ARG A 22 -11.72 45.04 -6.02
N ARG A 23 -10.44 45.07 -5.62
CA ARG A 23 -9.36 45.60 -6.45
C ARG A 23 -9.11 44.74 -7.70
N GLN A 24 -9.42 43.45 -7.63
CA GLN A 24 -9.37 42.54 -8.76
C GLN A 24 -10.67 42.50 -9.60
N GLU A 25 -11.56 43.48 -9.42
CA GLU A 25 -12.86 43.63 -10.11
C GLU A 25 -13.79 42.41 -9.94
N LEU A 26 -13.61 41.62 -8.87
CA LEU A 26 -14.43 40.47 -8.56
C LEU A 26 -15.58 40.86 -7.61
N THR A 27 -16.80 40.41 -7.92
CA THR A 27 -17.94 40.61 -7.04
C THR A 27 -18.04 39.41 -6.12
N VAL A 28 -17.85 39.62 -4.81
CA VAL A 28 -17.91 38.58 -3.80
C VAL A 28 -19.38 38.15 -3.59
N ILE A 29 -19.68 36.89 -3.87
CA ILE A 29 -21.02 36.32 -3.67
C ILE A 29 -21.10 35.69 -2.27
N ASP A 30 -20.03 34.99 -1.84
CA ASP A 30 -19.91 34.37 -0.53
C ASP A 30 -18.45 34.42 -0.06
N LEU A 31 -18.21 34.73 1.24
CA LEU A 31 -16.89 34.79 1.83
C LEU A 31 -16.91 34.02 3.15
N GLY A 32 -16.51 32.77 3.08
CA GLY A 32 -16.35 31.90 4.25
C GLY A 32 -14.90 31.90 4.77
N GLU A 33 -14.71 32.00 6.08
CA GLU A 33 -13.40 31.73 6.70
C GLU A 33 -13.08 30.24 6.60
N GLN A 34 -11.99 29.87 5.96
CA GLN A 34 -11.46 28.51 6.04
C GLN A 34 -10.83 28.31 7.42
N SER A 35 -11.54 27.65 8.30
CA SER A 35 -10.95 27.17 9.55
C SER A 35 -9.76 26.23 9.22
N PHE A 36 -8.74 26.21 10.08
CA PHE A 36 -7.58 25.32 10.00
C PHE A 36 -7.95 23.83 9.84
N LEU A 37 -9.18 23.45 10.23
CA LEU A 37 -9.78 22.11 10.11
C LEU A 37 -10.43 21.84 8.74
N THR A 38 -10.64 22.89 7.91
CA THR A 38 -11.21 22.79 6.56
C THR A 38 -10.19 23.07 5.45
N LYS A 39 -8.90 23.21 5.80
CA LYS A 39 -7.85 23.09 4.80
C LYS A 39 -8.06 21.71 4.19
N ASP A 40 -8.34 21.66 2.87
CA ASP A 40 -8.48 20.41 2.15
C ASP A 40 -7.27 19.53 2.51
N ILE A 41 -7.44 18.72 3.56
CA ILE A 41 -6.54 17.61 3.81
C ILE A 41 -6.86 16.72 2.63
N ASP A 42 -6.08 16.82 1.57
CA ASP A 42 -6.07 15.86 0.48
C ASP A 42 -5.64 14.52 1.11
N ILE A 43 -6.62 13.91 1.80
CA ILE A 43 -6.47 12.57 2.34
C ILE A 43 -6.30 11.75 1.09
N GLN A 44 -5.05 11.50 0.73
CA GLN A 44 -4.68 10.60 -0.34
C GLN A 44 -5.21 9.20 0.02
N ILE A 45 -6.53 9.02 -0.12
CA ILE A 45 -7.24 7.76 0.04
C ILE A 45 -6.85 6.91 -1.17
N GLY A 46 -5.61 6.40 -1.12
CA GLY A 46 -5.08 5.51 -2.13
C GLY A 46 -3.76 4.93 -1.62
N GLY A 47 -3.64 3.60 -1.61
CA GLY A 47 -2.36 2.92 -1.37
C GLY A 47 -1.34 3.29 -2.45
N TRP A 48 -0.08 2.94 -2.24
CA TRP A 48 0.95 3.02 -3.27
C TRP A 48 0.49 2.24 -4.51
N PRO A 49 0.83 2.71 -5.73
CA PRO A 49 0.45 2.02 -6.96
C PRO A 49 0.98 0.59 -6.94
N LYS A 50 0.13 -0.34 -7.34
CA LYS A 50 0.46 -1.75 -7.45
C LYS A 50 1.06 -2.05 -8.83
N ALA A 51 1.73 -3.18 -8.96
CA ALA A 51 2.26 -3.64 -10.24
C ALA A 51 1.19 -3.66 -11.35
N ARG A 52 -0.08 -3.91 -11.00
CA ARG A 52 -1.21 -3.85 -11.94
C ARG A 52 -1.42 -2.42 -12.47
N ASP A 53 -1.43 -1.42 -11.60
CA ASP A 53 -1.70 -0.04 -11.98
C ASP A 53 -0.60 0.47 -12.92
N LEU A 54 0.65 0.13 -12.61
CA LEU A 54 1.81 0.46 -13.46
C LEU A 54 1.78 -0.30 -14.79
N SER A 55 1.38 -1.59 -14.81
CA SER A 55 1.29 -2.34 -16.06
C SER A 55 0.21 -1.78 -16.99
N VAL A 56 -0.94 -1.40 -16.44
CA VAL A 56 -2.01 -0.76 -17.21
C VAL A 56 -1.54 0.57 -17.78
N MET A 57 -0.92 1.41 -16.97
CA MET A 57 -0.33 2.68 -17.40
C MET A 57 0.69 2.48 -18.52
N CYS A 58 1.61 1.51 -18.40
CA CYS A 58 2.58 1.22 -19.46
C CYS A 58 1.89 0.74 -20.76
N ARG A 59 0.87 -0.11 -20.67
CA ARG A 59 0.11 -0.57 -21.84
C ARG A 59 -0.60 0.57 -22.55
N GLN A 60 -1.24 1.46 -21.79
CA GLN A 60 -1.89 2.64 -22.36
C GLN A 60 -0.87 3.54 -23.04
N PHE A 61 0.28 3.79 -22.38
CA PHE A 61 1.36 4.59 -22.96
C PHE A 61 1.86 4.00 -24.30
N VAL A 62 2.16 2.70 -24.31
CA VAL A 62 2.58 1.99 -25.54
C VAL A 62 1.52 2.09 -26.64
N SER A 63 0.23 1.97 -26.30
CA SER A 63 -0.84 2.06 -27.29
C SER A 63 -0.93 3.46 -27.89
N MET A 64 -0.73 4.52 -27.09
CA MET A 64 -0.74 5.89 -27.56
C MET A 64 0.48 6.21 -28.43
N THR A 65 1.67 5.79 -28.03
CA THR A 65 2.91 6.01 -28.79
C THR A 65 2.89 5.24 -30.11
N LYS A 66 2.38 4.01 -30.15
CA LYS A 66 2.16 3.24 -31.38
C LYS A 66 1.16 3.91 -32.33
N ALA A 67 0.20 4.64 -31.79
CA ALA A 67 -0.74 5.45 -32.57
C ALA A 67 -0.17 6.79 -33.06
N GLY A 68 1.12 7.09 -32.75
CA GLY A 68 1.79 8.32 -33.15
C GLY A 68 1.51 9.51 -32.23
N VAL A 69 0.91 9.28 -31.06
CA VAL A 69 0.69 10.35 -30.06
C VAL A 69 2.02 10.71 -29.42
N SER A 70 2.30 12.01 -29.26
CA SER A 70 3.51 12.47 -28.61
C SER A 70 3.62 12.02 -27.15
N ILE A 71 4.84 11.93 -26.61
CA ILE A 71 5.09 11.55 -25.20
C ILE A 71 4.35 12.49 -24.24
N LEU A 72 4.40 13.80 -24.48
CA LEU A 72 3.73 14.80 -23.62
C LEU A 72 2.21 14.66 -23.62
N GLU A 73 1.60 14.46 -24.79
CA GLU A 73 0.16 14.27 -24.87
C GLU A 73 -0.27 12.92 -24.28
N SER A 74 0.55 11.87 -24.45
CA SER A 74 0.32 10.57 -23.80
C SER A 74 0.37 10.68 -22.27
N LEU A 75 1.34 11.42 -21.72
CA LEU A 75 1.43 11.66 -20.27
C LEU A 75 0.20 12.43 -19.77
N LYS A 76 -0.26 13.45 -20.52
CA LYS A 76 -1.48 14.21 -20.16
C LYS A 76 -2.70 13.30 -20.09
N MET A 77 -2.92 12.47 -21.11
CA MET A 77 -4.05 11.52 -21.13
C MET A 77 -3.95 10.50 -19.97
N LEU A 78 -2.74 10.01 -19.67
CA LEU A 78 -2.51 9.11 -18.54
C LEU A 78 -2.83 9.77 -17.19
N CYS A 79 -2.50 11.05 -17.01
CA CYS A 79 -2.88 11.81 -15.80
C CYS A 79 -4.40 11.85 -15.62
N GLU A 80 -5.16 11.98 -16.69
CA GLU A 80 -6.62 12.05 -16.66
C GLU A 80 -7.28 10.68 -16.43
N GLN A 81 -6.67 9.61 -16.96
CA GLN A 81 -7.23 8.25 -16.92
C GLN A 81 -6.80 7.44 -15.69
N THR A 82 -5.78 7.89 -14.95
CA THR A 82 -5.24 7.16 -13.82
C THR A 82 -6.11 7.32 -12.58
N GLU A 83 -6.65 6.19 -12.06
CA GLU A 83 -7.49 6.17 -10.86
C GLU A 83 -6.69 6.34 -9.56
N ASN A 84 -5.46 5.82 -9.52
CA ASN A 84 -4.60 5.91 -8.34
C ASN A 84 -4.04 7.32 -8.22
N LYS A 85 -4.49 8.08 -7.21
CA LYS A 85 -4.10 9.48 -7.00
C LYS A 85 -2.59 9.68 -6.92
N ARG A 86 -1.86 8.80 -6.21
CA ARG A 86 -0.40 8.92 -6.08
C ARG A 86 0.34 8.72 -7.40
N LEU A 87 -0.15 7.79 -8.23
CA LEU A 87 0.37 7.59 -9.58
C LEU A 87 0.01 8.78 -10.47
N GLN A 88 -1.21 9.27 -10.36
CA GLN A 88 -1.67 10.47 -11.09
C GLN A 88 -0.82 11.69 -10.78
N ASP A 89 -0.55 11.96 -9.48
CA ASP A 89 0.24 13.12 -9.07
C ASP A 89 1.70 12.99 -9.54
N ALA A 90 2.31 11.82 -9.40
CA ALA A 90 3.64 11.55 -9.93
C ALA A 90 3.70 11.73 -11.46
N LEU A 91 2.67 11.27 -12.21
CA LEU A 91 2.59 11.47 -13.66
C LEU A 91 2.45 12.96 -14.03
N LYS A 92 1.74 13.76 -13.24
CA LYS A 92 1.65 15.23 -13.45
C LYS A 92 3.02 15.88 -13.29
N GLU A 93 3.77 15.52 -12.25
CA GLU A 93 5.11 16.04 -12.02
C GLU A 93 6.08 15.59 -13.13
N VAL A 94 6.08 14.31 -13.49
CA VAL A 94 6.85 13.77 -14.63
C VAL A 94 6.52 14.54 -15.92
N ARG A 95 5.24 14.79 -16.21
CA ARG A 95 4.85 15.56 -17.38
C ARG A 95 5.46 16.95 -17.38
N ILE A 96 5.44 17.66 -16.22
CA ILE A 96 5.99 19.01 -16.08
C ILE A 96 7.51 19.01 -16.29
N SER A 97 8.24 18.01 -15.77
CA SER A 97 9.67 17.88 -15.94
C SER A 97 10.04 17.58 -17.41
N VAL A 98 9.32 16.67 -18.06
CA VAL A 98 9.52 16.39 -19.50
C VAL A 98 9.17 17.59 -20.37
N GLU A 99 8.15 18.38 -20.01
CA GLU A 99 7.81 19.63 -20.71
C GLU A 99 8.92 20.69 -20.62
N LYS A 100 9.72 20.68 -19.53
CA LYS A 100 10.92 21.52 -19.35
C LYS A 100 12.15 20.99 -20.10
N GLY A 101 12.07 19.81 -20.70
CA GLY A 101 13.14 19.20 -21.49
C GLY A 101 13.95 18.14 -20.74
N GLU A 102 13.54 17.71 -19.56
CA GLU A 102 14.17 16.56 -18.88
C GLU A 102 13.82 15.25 -19.58
N THR A 103 14.66 14.22 -19.40
CA THR A 103 14.36 12.89 -19.93
C THR A 103 13.18 12.28 -19.17
N LEU A 104 12.42 11.39 -19.80
CA LEU A 104 11.34 10.67 -19.15
C LEU A 104 11.89 9.81 -18.00
N ALA A 105 13.03 9.19 -18.21
CA ALA A 105 13.66 8.33 -17.20
C ALA A 105 14.11 9.12 -15.96
N ASP A 106 14.74 10.28 -16.11
CA ASP A 106 15.20 11.10 -15.00
C ASP A 106 13.99 11.65 -14.21
N SER A 107 12.99 12.16 -14.92
CA SER A 107 11.74 12.62 -14.31
C SER A 107 11.03 11.53 -13.50
N MET A 108 11.02 10.28 -13.99
CA MET A 108 10.46 9.14 -13.24
C MET A 108 11.33 8.73 -12.04
N ALA A 109 12.65 8.92 -12.11
CA ALA A 109 13.58 8.58 -11.03
C ALA A 109 13.36 9.42 -9.76
N GLU A 110 12.80 10.63 -9.90
CA GLU A 110 12.44 11.49 -8.77
C GLU A 110 11.33 10.89 -7.87
N HIS A 111 10.56 9.93 -8.41
CA HIS A 111 9.47 9.26 -7.71
C HIS A 111 9.73 7.76 -7.41
N PRO A 112 10.77 7.39 -6.65
CA PRO A 112 11.20 5.99 -6.46
C PRO A 112 10.17 5.12 -5.70
N LYS A 113 9.21 5.75 -5.00
CA LYS A 113 8.11 5.04 -4.33
C LYS A 113 6.96 4.69 -5.29
N VAL A 114 6.88 5.36 -6.44
CA VAL A 114 5.86 5.15 -7.47
C VAL A 114 6.43 4.27 -8.58
N PHE A 115 7.60 4.64 -9.12
CA PHE A 115 8.24 3.93 -10.22
C PHE A 115 9.41 3.09 -9.71
N PRO A 116 9.32 1.74 -9.80
CA PRO A 116 10.41 0.85 -9.43
C PRO A 116 11.66 1.09 -10.28
N GLY A 117 12.86 0.98 -9.68
CA GLY A 117 14.12 1.24 -10.37
C GLY A 117 14.33 0.42 -11.65
N ILE A 118 13.82 -0.82 -11.70
CA ILE A 118 13.86 -1.63 -12.92
C ILE A 118 13.07 -0.98 -14.07
N MET A 119 11.94 -0.35 -13.78
CA MET A 119 11.13 0.37 -14.76
C MET A 119 11.88 1.59 -15.27
N VAL A 120 12.43 2.41 -14.37
CA VAL A 120 13.22 3.60 -14.71
C VAL A 120 14.40 3.24 -15.59
N ASN A 121 15.18 2.22 -15.22
CA ASN A 121 16.33 1.77 -16.01
C ASN A 121 15.96 1.27 -17.42
N MET A 122 14.83 0.57 -17.55
CA MET A 122 14.35 0.11 -18.85
C MET A 122 13.83 1.27 -19.71
N VAL A 123 13.18 2.26 -19.10
CA VAL A 123 12.75 3.49 -19.79
C VAL A 123 13.97 4.27 -20.26
N ALA A 124 15.00 4.46 -19.41
CA ALA A 124 16.24 5.10 -19.77
C ALA A 124 16.93 4.44 -20.99
N ALA A 125 17.03 3.11 -20.98
CA ALA A 125 17.58 2.36 -22.10
C ALA A 125 16.74 2.50 -23.38
N GLY A 126 15.40 2.52 -23.24
CA GLY A 126 14.48 2.71 -24.37
C GLY A 126 14.54 4.13 -24.94
N GLU A 127 14.68 5.12 -24.09
CA GLU A 127 14.81 6.52 -24.47
C GLU A 127 16.13 6.78 -25.20
N ALA A 128 17.25 6.28 -24.65
CA ALA A 128 18.57 6.40 -25.28
C ALA A 128 18.67 5.69 -26.63
N SER A 129 17.93 4.58 -26.83
CA SER A 129 17.92 3.83 -28.09
C SER A 129 16.82 4.23 -29.05
N GLY A 130 15.95 5.18 -28.68
CA GLY A 130 14.77 5.55 -29.48
C GLY A 130 13.70 4.46 -29.57
N SER A 131 13.77 3.45 -28.69
CA SER A 131 12.84 2.29 -28.70
C SER A 131 12.00 2.23 -27.41
N LEU A 132 11.50 3.39 -26.98
CA LEU A 132 10.72 3.55 -25.75
C LEU A 132 9.50 2.62 -25.69
N GLU A 133 8.84 2.39 -26.83
CA GLU A 133 7.69 1.48 -26.94
C GLU A 133 8.05 0.05 -26.55
N ILE A 134 9.18 -0.45 -27.07
CA ILE A 134 9.65 -1.81 -26.77
C ILE A 134 10.02 -1.94 -25.29
N ALA A 135 10.68 -0.91 -24.75
CA ALA A 135 11.06 -0.87 -23.34
C ALA A 135 9.81 -0.91 -22.44
N LEU A 136 8.84 -0.04 -22.67
CA LEU A 136 7.60 0.02 -21.91
C LEU A 136 6.75 -1.25 -22.06
N GLU A 137 6.71 -1.87 -23.23
CA GLU A 137 6.00 -3.15 -23.45
C GLU A 137 6.64 -4.28 -22.64
N ARG A 138 7.97 -4.33 -22.56
CA ARG A 138 8.68 -5.28 -21.70
C ARG A 138 8.41 -5.03 -20.21
N VAL A 139 8.43 -3.76 -19.78
CA VAL A 139 8.06 -3.38 -18.40
C VAL A 139 6.65 -3.81 -18.08
N ALA A 140 5.67 -3.50 -18.93
CA ALA A 140 4.29 -3.90 -18.74
C ALA A 140 4.17 -5.42 -18.58
N THR A 141 4.78 -6.19 -19.46
CA THR A 141 4.77 -7.65 -19.41
C THR A 141 5.42 -8.19 -18.13
N GLN A 142 6.53 -7.61 -17.69
CA GLN A 142 7.21 -8.00 -16.45
C GLN A 142 6.35 -7.73 -15.22
N LEU A 143 5.70 -6.55 -15.16
CA LEU A 143 4.80 -6.18 -14.08
C LEU A 143 3.55 -7.07 -14.05
N GLU A 144 2.97 -7.40 -15.19
CA GLU A 144 1.84 -8.33 -15.31
C GLU A 144 2.20 -9.72 -14.79
N ARG A 145 3.36 -10.27 -15.19
CA ARG A 145 3.85 -11.56 -14.69
C ARG A 145 4.06 -11.53 -13.18
N SER A 146 4.69 -10.48 -12.66
CA SER A 146 4.88 -10.31 -11.22
C SER A 146 3.55 -10.27 -10.46
N HIS A 147 2.59 -9.49 -10.95
CA HIS A 147 1.26 -9.42 -10.36
C HIS A 147 0.53 -10.78 -10.40
N LYS A 148 0.57 -11.48 -11.53
CA LYS A 148 -0.04 -12.82 -11.70
C LYS A 148 0.56 -13.83 -10.74
N THR A 149 1.90 -13.86 -10.61
CA THR A 149 2.59 -14.75 -9.68
C THR A 149 2.20 -14.46 -8.23
N GLN A 150 2.20 -13.18 -7.82
CA GLN A 150 1.77 -12.79 -6.47
C GLN A 150 0.31 -13.17 -6.20
N ALA A 151 -0.57 -13.04 -7.18
CA ALA A 151 -1.97 -13.43 -7.05
C ALA A 151 -2.11 -14.96 -6.90
N MET A 152 -1.33 -15.76 -7.65
CA MET A 152 -1.31 -17.22 -7.51
C MET A 152 -0.82 -17.65 -6.13
N VAL A 153 0.28 -17.07 -5.64
CA VAL A 153 0.80 -17.35 -4.28
C VAL A 153 -0.23 -17.01 -3.22
N LYS A 154 -0.88 -15.84 -3.32
CA LYS A 154 -1.94 -15.46 -2.37
C LYS A 154 -3.10 -16.44 -2.38
N LYS A 155 -3.55 -16.89 -3.56
CA LYS A 155 -4.63 -17.89 -3.68
C LYS A 155 -4.21 -19.24 -3.06
N ALA A 156 -2.98 -19.69 -3.30
CA ALA A 156 -2.48 -20.93 -2.73
C ALA A 156 -2.37 -20.87 -1.19
N MET A 157 -2.10 -19.70 -0.61
CA MET A 157 -1.98 -19.51 0.84
C MET A 157 -3.33 -19.50 1.59
N ILE A 158 -4.46 -19.37 0.89
CA ILE A 158 -5.78 -19.33 1.53
C ILE A 158 -6.07 -20.65 2.28
N TYR A 159 -5.81 -21.79 1.64
CA TYR A 159 -6.07 -23.10 2.24
C TYR A 159 -5.20 -23.38 3.48
N PRO A 160 -3.86 -23.21 3.45
CA PRO A 160 -3.03 -23.39 4.64
C PRO A 160 -3.44 -22.47 5.80
N ILE A 161 -3.78 -21.21 5.50
CA ILE A 161 -4.23 -20.27 6.53
C ILE A 161 -5.55 -20.72 7.14
N ALA A 162 -6.52 -21.15 6.33
CA ALA A 162 -7.82 -21.64 6.82
C ALA A 162 -7.63 -22.85 7.74
N VAL A 163 -6.81 -23.83 7.34
CA VAL A 163 -6.50 -25.02 8.16
C VAL A 163 -5.85 -24.62 9.48
N CYS A 164 -4.84 -23.74 9.45
CA CYS A 164 -4.19 -23.25 10.66
C CYS A 164 -5.18 -22.54 11.61
N VAL A 165 -6.06 -21.70 11.06
CA VAL A 165 -7.07 -21.00 11.87
C VAL A 165 -8.01 -22.00 12.56
N VAL A 166 -8.52 -23.00 11.83
CA VAL A 166 -9.39 -24.02 12.39
C VAL A 166 -8.65 -24.83 13.46
N ALA A 167 -7.41 -25.26 13.19
CA ALA A 167 -6.59 -26.00 14.16
C ALA A 167 -6.37 -25.20 15.46
N ILE A 168 -6.08 -23.90 15.34
CA ILE A 168 -5.92 -23.02 16.52
C ILE A 168 -7.23 -22.90 17.29
N ILE A 169 -8.36 -22.72 16.61
CA ILE A 169 -9.66 -22.62 17.27
C ILE A 169 -9.98 -23.90 18.02
N VAL A 170 -9.82 -25.08 17.40
CA VAL A 170 -10.05 -26.36 18.03
C VAL A 170 -9.14 -26.56 19.24
N THR A 171 -7.87 -26.21 19.12
CA THR A 171 -6.90 -26.31 20.23
C THR A 171 -7.33 -25.42 21.42
N ILE A 172 -7.75 -24.18 21.14
CA ILE A 172 -8.23 -23.27 22.18
C ILE A 172 -9.49 -23.82 22.87
N VAL A 173 -10.45 -24.33 22.08
CA VAL A 173 -11.66 -24.95 22.65
C VAL A 173 -11.32 -26.15 23.53
N MET A 174 -10.41 -27.02 23.11
CA MET A 174 -9.93 -28.14 23.91
C MET A 174 -9.27 -27.66 25.21
N LEU A 175 -8.40 -26.68 25.16
CA LEU A 175 -7.73 -26.11 26.33
C LEU A 175 -8.71 -25.43 27.32
N VAL A 176 -9.71 -24.73 26.82
CA VAL A 176 -10.61 -23.90 27.66
C VAL A 176 -11.79 -24.70 28.20
N MET A 177 -12.31 -25.68 27.44
CA MET A 177 -13.53 -26.39 27.82
C MET A 177 -13.26 -27.85 28.25
N VAL A 178 -12.39 -28.54 27.53
CA VAL A 178 -12.22 -30.00 27.77
C VAL A 178 -11.25 -30.28 28.91
N ILE A 179 -10.12 -29.57 28.93
CA ILE A 179 -9.07 -29.85 29.95
C ILE A 179 -9.55 -29.53 31.37
N PRO A 180 -10.25 -28.42 31.67
CA PRO A 180 -10.79 -28.17 33.02
C PRO A 180 -11.78 -29.23 33.49
N ASN A 181 -12.61 -29.78 32.59
CA ASN A 181 -13.54 -30.87 32.95
C ASN A 181 -12.81 -32.15 33.36
N TYR A 182 -11.68 -32.48 32.74
CA TYR A 182 -10.85 -33.60 33.18
C TYR A 182 -10.17 -33.31 34.50
N GLU A 183 -9.71 -32.09 34.76
CA GLU A 183 -9.10 -31.69 36.03
C GLU A 183 -10.06 -31.96 37.19
N THR A 184 -11.30 -31.48 37.12
CA THR A 184 -12.32 -31.71 38.15
C THR A 184 -12.64 -33.19 38.34
N MET A 185 -12.70 -33.97 37.26
CA MET A 185 -12.93 -35.40 37.34
C MET A 185 -11.82 -36.16 38.06
N PHE A 186 -10.55 -35.80 37.86
CA PHE A 186 -9.40 -36.40 38.57
C PHE A 186 -9.34 -35.95 40.03
N GLU A 187 -9.69 -34.71 40.35
CA GLU A 187 -9.82 -34.22 41.73
C GLU A 187 -10.90 -35.00 42.50
N ASP A 188 -12.06 -35.25 41.89
CA ASP A 188 -13.15 -36.02 42.47
C ASP A 188 -12.76 -37.49 42.76
N LEU A 189 -11.82 -38.07 41.97
CA LEU A 189 -11.31 -39.42 42.14
C LEU A 189 -10.15 -39.49 43.14
N GLY A 190 -9.67 -38.36 43.66
CA GLY A 190 -8.57 -38.28 44.62
C GLY A 190 -7.22 -38.75 44.05
N THR A 191 -7.03 -38.72 42.71
CA THR A 191 -5.81 -39.17 42.06
C THR A 191 -5.05 -37.98 41.51
N GLU A 192 -3.72 -38.03 41.64
CA GLU A 192 -2.85 -36.98 41.08
C GLU A 192 -2.82 -37.09 39.55
N LEU A 193 -2.90 -35.93 38.89
CA LEU A 193 -2.76 -35.81 37.44
C LEU A 193 -1.35 -36.20 36.98
N PRO A 194 -1.18 -36.96 35.87
CA PRO A 194 0.13 -37.16 35.26
C PRO A 194 0.78 -35.82 34.89
N TRP A 195 2.11 -35.72 35.00
CA TRP A 195 2.85 -34.47 34.80
C TRP A 195 2.59 -33.78 33.44
N ILE A 196 2.36 -34.55 32.38
CA ILE A 196 2.01 -34.03 31.05
C ILE A 196 0.65 -33.34 31.09
N THR A 197 -0.35 -33.95 31.73
CA THR A 197 -1.71 -33.39 31.86
C THR A 197 -1.66 -32.12 32.69
N GLN A 198 -0.89 -32.12 33.79
CA GLN A 198 -0.70 -30.92 34.63
C GLN A 198 -0.06 -29.76 33.88
N PHE A 199 0.86 -30.03 32.94
CA PHE A 199 1.41 -29.00 32.05
C PHE A 199 0.32 -28.35 31.18
N TYR A 200 -0.59 -29.12 30.57
CA TYR A 200 -1.68 -28.61 29.77
C TYR A 200 -2.74 -27.88 30.60
N VAL A 201 -3.02 -28.33 31.82
CA VAL A 201 -3.89 -27.63 32.77
C VAL A 201 -3.32 -26.26 33.13
N ASN A 202 -2.05 -26.16 33.46
CA ASN A 202 -1.38 -24.88 33.71
C ASN A 202 -1.39 -23.97 32.51
N LEU A 203 -1.21 -24.51 31.32
CA LEU A 203 -1.31 -23.75 30.06
C LEU A 203 -2.73 -23.24 29.82
N SER A 204 -3.74 -24.07 30.10
CA SER A 204 -5.17 -23.72 30.01
C SER A 204 -5.50 -22.56 30.95
N HIS A 205 -5.15 -22.67 32.22
CA HIS A 205 -5.31 -21.60 33.21
C HIS A 205 -4.58 -20.31 32.80
N GLY A 206 -3.36 -20.45 32.26
CA GLY A 206 -2.62 -19.32 31.70
C GLY A 206 -3.39 -18.60 30.58
N ILE A 207 -3.98 -19.35 29.66
CA ILE A 207 -4.77 -18.76 28.56
C ILE A 207 -6.05 -18.11 29.08
N ILE A 208 -6.75 -18.76 30.00
CA ILE A 208 -8.02 -18.27 30.58
C ILE A 208 -7.78 -17.00 31.41
N ASN A 209 -6.73 -16.96 32.22
CA ASN A 209 -6.48 -15.84 33.13
C ASN A 209 -5.78 -14.67 32.46
N TYR A 210 -4.93 -14.92 31.46
CA TYR A 210 -4.08 -13.90 30.83
C TYR A 210 -4.44 -13.60 29.36
N TRP A 211 -5.63 -13.99 28.89
CA TRP A 211 -6.05 -13.78 27.50
C TRP A 211 -5.93 -12.29 27.07
N PHE A 212 -6.26 -11.37 27.99
CA PHE A 212 -6.21 -9.93 27.74
C PHE A 212 -4.78 -9.38 27.62
N VAL A 213 -3.77 -10.10 28.11
CA VAL A 213 -2.34 -9.78 27.94
C VAL A 213 -1.79 -10.50 26.69
N ILE A 214 -2.23 -11.74 26.45
CA ILE A 214 -1.76 -12.57 25.33
C ILE A 214 -2.13 -11.92 23.99
N ILE A 215 -3.35 -11.41 23.86
CA ILE A 215 -3.80 -10.77 22.60
C ILE A 215 -2.97 -9.52 22.25
N PRO A 216 -2.78 -8.53 23.12
CA PRO A 216 -1.91 -7.38 22.84
C PRO A 216 -0.45 -7.77 22.56
N VAL A 217 0.08 -8.77 23.27
CA VAL A 217 1.44 -9.27 23.04
C VAL A 217 1.59 -9.88 21.65
N ILE A 218 0.62 -10.69 21.20
CA ILE A 218 0.61 -11.26 19.85
C ILE A 218 0.53 -10.14 18.80
N ILE A 219 -0.35 -9.16 19.02
CA ILE A 219 -0.48 -8.00 18.12
C ILE A 219 0.85 -7.22 18.07
N ALA A 220 1.45 -6.92 19.21
CA ALA A 220 2.72 -6.23 19.29
C ALA A 220 3.85 -7.01 18.60
N LEU A 221 3.89 -8.34 18.77
CA LEU A 221 4.86 -9.23 18.11
C LEU A 221 4.70 -9.19 16.59
N VAL A 222 3.46 -9.27 16.08
CA VAL A 222 3.17 -9.17 14.65
C VAL A 222 3.58 -7.81 14.09
N PHE A 223 3.32 -6.72 14.83
CA PHE A 223 3.78 -5.38 14.45
C PHE A 223 5.30 -5.27 14.46
N ALA A 224 5.98 -5.81 15.49
CA ALA A 224 7.44 -5.82 15.57
C ALA A 224 8.08 -6.60 14.42
N ILE A 225 7.55 -7.80 14.09
CA ILE A 225 8.02 -8.60 12.94
C ILE A 225 7.80 -7.85 11.63
N ARG A 226 6.64 -7.20 11.44
CA ARG A 226 6.37 -6.39 10.23
C ARG A 226 7.27 -5.15 10.15
N ALA A 227 7.52 -4.47 11.25
CA ALA A 227 8.44 -3.34 11.31
C ALA A 227 9.88 -3.78 10.99
N PHE A 228 10.32 -4.88 11.59
CA PHE A 228 11.64 -5.48 11.33
C PHE A 228 11.79 -5.90 9.87
N ALA A 229 10.79 -6.57 9.29
CA ALA A 229 10.79 -6.99 7.88
C ALA A 229 10.88 -5.81 6.89
N LYS A 230 10.43 -4.62 7.26
CA LYS A 230 10.58 -3.40 6.45
C LYS A 230 11.96 -2.76 6.53
N THR A 231 12.75 -3.09 7.56
CA THR A 231 14.10 -2.57 7.75
C THR A 231 15.07 -3.24 6.78
N ASN A 232 16.14 -2.55 6.38
CA ASN A 232 17.14 -3.12 5.45
C ASN A 232 17.78 -4.41 5.99
N ALA A 233 18.04 -4.50 7.28
CA ALA A 233 18.52 -5.71 7.95
C ALA A 233 17.51 -6.87 7.86
N GLY A 234 16.22 -6.59 8.05
CA GLY A 234 15.14 -7.57 7.93
C GLY A 234 14.99 -8.10 6.51
N LYS A 235 15.08 -7.24 5.50
CA LYS A 235 15.04 -7.66 4.08
C LYS A 235 16.18 -8.61 3.74
N HIS A 236 17.39 -8.36 4.21
CA HIS A 236 18.54 -9.23 4.02
C HIS A 236 18.38 -10.57 4.75
N PHE A 237 17.86 -10.54 5.99
CA PHE A 237 17.64 -11.75 6.80
C PHE A 237 16.57 -12.66 6.17
N PHE A 238 15.40 -12.10 5.86
CA PHE A 238 14.32 -12.86 5.21
C PHE A 238 14.69 -13.30 3.79
N GLY A 239 15.45 -12.48 3.04
CA GLY A 239 15.98 -12.86 1.73
C GLY A 239 16.93 -14.06 1.80
N LYS A 240 17.85 -14.11 2.79
CA LYS A 240 18.73 -15.26 3.00
C LYS A 240 17.97 -16.52 3.41
N ILE A 241 16.94 -16.41 4.25
CA ILE A 241 16.11 -17.56 4.65
C ILE A 241 15.31 -18.08 3.46
N ALA A 242 14.71 -17.18 2.66
CA ALA A 242 13.96 -17.55 1.46
C ALA A 242 14.84 -18.28 0.42
N LEU A 243 16.11 -17.86 0.27
CA LEU A 243 17.07 -18.52 -0.64
C LEU A 243 17.62 -19.84 -0.10
N LYS A 244 17.61 -20.04 1.23
CA LYS A 244 18.06 -21.31 1.87
C LYS A 244 16.94 -22.31 2.10
N ALA A 245 15.69 -21.89 2.04
CA ALA A 245 14.56 -22.80 2.18
C ALA A 245 14.48 -23.69 0.93
N PRO A 246 14.59 -25.03 1.04
CA PRO A 246 14.63 -25.96 -0.11
C PRO A 246 13.26 -26.18 -0.73
N LEU A 247 12.44 -25.12 -0.86
CA LEU A 247 11.06 -25.19 -1.34
C LEU A 247 10.89 -24.53 -2.73
N PHE A 248 11.99 -24.12 -3.37
CA PHE A 248 12.01 -23.67 -4.78
C PHE A 248 13.29 -24.11 -5.45
#